data_5e0fec240e856ff710cde668c72e0480
#
_entry.id   5e0fec240e856ff710cde668c72e0480
#
_cell.length_a   1.000
_cell.length_b   1.000
_cell.length_c   1.000
_cell.angle_alpha   90.00
_cell.angle_beta   90.00
_cell.angle_gamma   90.00
#
_symmetry.space_group_name_H-M   'P 1'
#
loop_
_entity.id
_entity.type
_entity.pdbx_description
1 polymer ?
#
loop_
_entity_poly.entity_id
_entity_poly.type
_entity_poly.pdbx_seq_one_letter_code
_entity_poly.pdbx_strand_id
1 'polypeptide(L)'
;MILATGCEKDQEEKDTGGGSNTEEFLASTTAEKRTAVLEDLTGVRCGYCPQGHIIAEGIEEKHDDKFITIAVHSGPYADARVGWANFTNEFSNAIQIQASPIGYPAGTINRILYSDLLQVSG
;
A
#
# COMPACT_ATOMS: atom_id res chain seq x y z
N MET A 1 -1.43 35.13 33.25
CA MET A 1 -2.84 34.80 33.51
C MET A 1 -3.64 35.08 32.24
N ILE A 2 -3.73 34.12 31.34
CA ILE A 2 -4.62 34.19 30.19
C ILE A 2 -5.20 32.79 29.99
N LEU A 3 -6.51 32.69 30.21
CA LEU A 3 -7.31 31.52 29.94
C LEU A 3 -7.55 31.40 28.44
N ALA A 4 -7.34 30.21 27.88
CA ALA A 4 -7.88 29.84 26.59
C ALA A 4 -9.05 28.90 26.78
N THR A 5 -10.24 29.42 26.62
CA THR A 5 -11.52 28.74 26.57
C THR A 5 -11.81 28.27 25.14
N GLY A 6 -12.31 27.03 25.03
CA GLY A 6 -13.44 26.73 24.20
C GLY A 6 -13.16 26.09 22.85
N CYS A 7 -13.28 24.75 22.82
CA CYS A 7 -13.84 24.11 21.64
C CYS A 7 -15.36 24.21 21.73
N GLU A 8 -15.94 24.99 20.86
CA GLU A 8 -17.37 25.15 20.67
C GLU A 8 -17.90 23.93 19.88
N LYS A 9 -19.01 23.42 20.39
CA LYS A 9 -19.76 22.31 19.78
C LYS A 9 -20.47 22.81 18.54
N ASP A 10 -20.20 22.20 17.40
CA ASP A 10 -21.00 22.41 16.21
C ASP A 10 -22.28 21.59 16.26
N GLN A 11 -23.35 22.24 15.87
CA GLN A 11 -24.73 21.86 16.00
C GLN A 11 -25.16 20.82 14.97
N GLU A 12 -26.07 19.96 15.39
CA GLU A 12 -26.85 19.05 14.59
C GLU A 12 -27.54 19.76 13.41
N GLU A 13 -27.17 19.42 12.18
CA GLU A 13 -28.05 19.60 11.05
C GLU A 13 -28.81 18.30 10.79
N LYS A 14 -30.11 18.41 10.99
CA LYS A 14 -31.12 17.40 10.74
C LYS A 14 -31.43 17.38 9.26
N ASP A 15 -30.85 16.46 8.50
CA ASP A 15 -31.27 16.19 7.13
C ASP A 15 -32.31 15.04 7.13
N THR A 16 -33.48 15.37 6.63
CA THR A 16 -34.59 14.46 6.42
C THR A 16 -34.65 14.08 4.95
N GLY A 17 -34.43 12.80 4.65
CA GLY A 17 -35.07 12.18 3.50
C GLY A 17 -34.19 11.55 2.44
N GLY A 18 -34.30 10.25 2.31
CA GLY A 18 -33.87 9.52 1.13
C GLY A 18 -33.16 8.20 1.49
N GLY A 19 -33.92 7.11 1.55
CA GLY A 19 -33.37 5.78 1.80
C GLY A 19 -32.37 5.37 0.74
N SER A 20 -31.12 5.25 1.14
CA SER A 20 -30.10 4.47 0.50
C SER A 20 -29.39 3.71 1.60
N ASN A 21 -29.41 2.37 1.54
CA ASN A 21 -28.61 1.52 2.39
C ASN A 21 -27.13 1.76 2.07
N THR A 22 -26.60 2.89 2.45
CA THR A 22 -25.18 3.06 2.68
C THR A 22 -24.93 2.50 4.06
N GLU A 23 -24.36 1.30 4.15
CA GLU A 23 -23.72 0.87 5.38
C GLU A 23 -22.69 1.96 5.70
N GLU A 24 -23.00 2.74 6.73
CA GLU A 24 -22.14 3.79 7.22
C GLU A 24 -20.87 3.09 7.70
N PHE A 25 -19.80 3.19 6.92
CA PHE A 25 -18.49 2.66 7.28
C PHE A 25 -17.96 3.49 8.44
N LEU A 26 -18.42 3.14 9.66
CA LEU A 26 -17.95 3.78 10.88
C LEU A 26 -16.52 3.28 11.13
N ALA A 27 -15.59 4.18 11.04
CA ALA A 27 -14.22 3.90 11.46
C ALA A 27 -14.22 3.44 12.93
N SER A 28 -13.52 2.34 13.20
CA SER A 28 -13.35 1.84 14.56
C SER A 28 -12.72 2.93 15.44
N THR A 29 -13.35 3.21 16.59
CA THR A 29 -12.77 4.11 17.59
C THR A 29 -11.74 3.43 18.48
N THR A 30 -11.61 2.10 18.35
CA THR A 30 -10.59 1.33 19.06
C THR A 30 -9.27 1.43 18.30
N ALA A 31 -8.19 1.81 18.99
CA ALA A 31 -6.88 1.84 18.40
C ALA A 31 -6.43 0.42 18.01
N GLU A 32 -6.32 0.15 16.72
CA GLU A 32 -5.82 -1.12 16.19
C GLU A 32 -4.31 -1.04 15.93
N LYS A 33 -3.67 -2.19 16.02
CA LYS A 33 -2.25 -2.28 15.66
C LYS A 33 -2.10 -2.06 14.16
N ARG A 34 -1.15 -1.22 13.78
CA ARG A 34 -0.81 -1.01 12.37
C ARG A 34 -0.12 -2.24 11.81
N THR A 35 -0.55 -2.67 10.64
CA THR A 35 0.15 -3.63 9.81
C THR A 35 0.91 -2.87 8.74
N ALA A 36 2.20 -3.14 8.58
CA ALA A 36 3.00 -2.59 7.50
C ALA A 36 2.70 -3.33 6.20
N VAL A 37 2.59 -2.61 5.10
CA VAL A 37 2.37 -3.19 3.77
C VAL A 37 3.61 -2.93 2.92
N LEU A 38 4.23 -4.01 2.43
CA LEU A 38 5.26 -3.96 1.41
C LEU A 38 4.61 -4.13 0.05
N GLU A 39 4.73 -3.15 -0.82
CA GLU A 39 4.42 -3.28 -2.23
C GLU A 39 5.70 -3.71 -2.94
N ASP A 40 5.81 -5.01 -3.25
CA ASP A 40 6.95 -5.60 -3.96
C ASP A 40 6.77 -5.45 -5.47
N LEU A 41 7.51 -4.54 -6.06
CA LEU A 41 7.50 -4.27 -7.50
C LEU A 41 8.27 -5.37 -8.23
N THR A 42 7.55 -6.19 -8.99
CA THR A 42 8.06 -7.43 -9.58
C THR A 42 7.58 -7.63 -11.02
N GLY A 43 8.00 -8.71 -11.64
CA GLY A 43 7.55 -9.08 -12.98
C GLY A 43 7.92 -10.51 -13.36
N VAL A 44 7.09 -11.12 -14.21
CA VAL A 44 7.25 -12.52 -14.66
C VAL A 44 8.57 -12.81 -15.37
N ARG A 45 9.26 -11.77 -15.85
CA ARG A 45 10.57 -11.87 -16.53
C ARG A 45 11.72 -11.34 -15.70
N CYS A 46 11.48 -11.00 -14.44
CA CYS A 46 12.49 -10.44 -13.57
C CYS A 46 13.37 -11.55 -12.96
N GLY A 47 14.60 -11.66 -13.41
CA GLY A 47 15.52 -12.73 -12.97
C GLY A 47 15.97 -12.61 -11.51
N TYR A 48 16.00 -11.41 -10.95
CA TYR A 48 16.41 -11.16 -9.55
C TYR A 48 15.24 -11.07 -8.56
N CYS A 49 14.00 -10.93 -9.06
CA CYS A 49 12.84 -10.79 -8.19
C CYS A 49 12.60 -11.99 -7.25
N PRO A 50 12.92 -13.26 -7.61
CA PRO A 50 12.83 -14.35 -6.65
C PRO A 50 13.64 -14.14 -5.37
N GLN A 51 14.79 -13.47 -5.44
CA GLN A 51 15.58 -13.13 -4.25
C GLN A 51 14.89 -12.05 -3.40
N GLY A 52 14.24 -11.07 -4.03
CA GLY A 52 13.41 -10.08 -3.34
C GLY A 52 12.27 -10.73 -2.57
N HIS A 53 11.60 -11.70 -3.17
CA HIS A 53 10.52 -12.47 -2.53
C HIS A 53 11.01 -13.22 -1.28
N ILE A 54 12.18 -13.87 -1.34
CA ILE A 54 12.77 -14.56 -0.18
C ILE A 54 13.04 -13.58 0.97
N ILE A 55 13.50 -12.38 0.65
CA ILE A 55 13.73 -11.33 1.66
C ILE A 55 12.40 -10.88 2.26
N ALA A 56 11.37 -10.66 1.44
CA ALA A 56 10.04 -10.29 1.89
C ALA A 56 9.42 -11.35 2.80
N GLU A 57 9.49 -12.62 2.42
CA GLU A 57 9.06 -13.76 3.25
C GLU A 57 9.78 -13.79 4.59
N GLY A 58 11.09 -13.59 4.61
CA GLY A 58 11.86 -13.53 5.86
C GLY A 58 11.49 -12.34 6.76
N ILE A 59 10.97 -11.25 6.21
CA ILE A 59 10.42 -10.13 6.99
C ILE A 59 9.04 -10.51 7.55
N GLU A 60 8.18 -11.12 6.75
CA GLU A 60 6.86 -11.61 7.19
C GLU A 60 7.01 -12.60 8.35
N GLU A 61 7.90 -13.58 8.25
CA GLU A 61 8.16 -14.54 9.31
C GLU A 61 8.61 -13.89 10.64
N LYS A 62 9.31 -12.75 10.57
CA LYS A 62 9.77 -12.02 11.77
C LYS A 62 8.68 -11.15 12.40
N HIS A 63 7.72 -10.70 11.61
CA HIS A 63 6.76 -9.69 12.03
C HIS A 63 5.33 -10.19 12.11
N ASP A 64 5.10 -11.44 11.64
CA ASP A 64 3.82 -12.12 11.76
C ASP A 64 2.66 -11.29 11.16
N ASP A 65 1.58 -11.11 11.93
CA ASP A 65 0.39 -10.34 11.55
C ASP A 65 0.60 -8.83 11.36
N LYS A 66 1.83 -8.34 11.57
CA LYS A 66 2.17 -6.92 11.48
C LYS A 66 2.78 -6.50 10.14
N PHE A 67 2.95 -7.44 9.23
CA PHE A 67 3.54 -7.19 7.92
C PHE A 67 2.82 -7.99 6.84
N ILE A 68 2.57 -7.37 5.71
CA ILE A 68 1.92 -7.99 4.55
C ILE A 68 2.70 -7.61 3.30
N THR A 69 3.01 -8.58 2.45
CA THR A 69 3.60 -8.35 1.14
C THR A 69 2.56 -8.46 0.04
N ILE A 70 2.55 -7.48 -0.85
CA ILE A 70 1.71 -7.46 -2.06
C ILE A 70 2.63 -7.42 -3.27
N ALA A 71 2.63 -8.47 -4.09
CA ALA A 71 3.37 -8.49 -5.34
C ALA A 71 2.68 -7.62 -6.39
N VAL A 72 3.37 -6.59 -6.86
CA VAL A 72 2.89 -5.63 -7.85
C VAL A 72 3.61 -5.88 -9.17
N HIS A 73 2.95 -6.63 -10.06
CA HIS A 73 3.49 -6.90 -11.41
C HIS A 73 3.38 -5.65 -12.28
N SER A 74 4.50 -5.00 -12.54
CA SER A 74 4.54 -3.74 -13.27
C SER A 74 5.89 -3.50 -13.98
N GLY A 75 5.91 -2.52 -14.87
CA GLY A 75 7.12 -2.12 -15.57
C GLY A 75 7.62 -3.14 -16.61
N PRO A 76 8.86 -2.96 -17.11
CA PRO A 76 9.34 -3.65 -18.30
C PRO A 76 9.52 -5.17 -18.12
N TYR A 77 9.60 -5.65 -16.89
CA TYR A 77 9.75 -7.08 -16.62
C TYR A 77 8.43 -7.80 -16.36
N ALA A 78 7.32 -7.06 -16.27
CA ALA A 78 6.00 -7.63 -16.02
C ALA A 78 5.27 -8.05 -17.29
N ASP A 79 5.70 -7.60 -18.48
CA ASP A 79 5.10 -7.97 -19.74
C ASP A 79 5.22 -9.49 -19.97
N ALA A 80 4.08 -10.15 -20.03
CA ALA A 80 4.00 -11.58 -20.27
C ALA A 80 4.42 -11.93 -21.70
N ARG A 81 5.13 -13.05 -21.86
CA ARG A 81 5.35 -13.64 -23.18
C ARG A 81 4.08 -14.34 -23.66
N VAL A 82 4.00 -14.59 -24.96
CA VAL A 82 2.90 -15.38 -25.53
C VAL A 82 2.78 -16.72 -24.79
N GLY A 83 1.59 -17.03 -24.31
CA GLY A 83 1.30 -18.22 -23.52
C GLY A 83 1.61 -18.12 -22.02
N TRP A 84 2.12 -16.99 -21.55
CA TRP A 84 2.34 -16.75 -20.11
C TRP A 84 1.15 -15.97 -19.52
N ALA A 85 0.90 -16.16 -18.23
CA ALA A 85 -0.09 -15.36 -17.53
C ALA A 85 0.34 -13.89 -17.44
N ASN A 86 -0.58 -13.00 -17.72
CA ASN A 86 -0.38 -11.55 -17.54
C ASN A 86 -1.00 -11.12 -16.21
N PHE A 87 -0.17 -10.62 -15.30
CA PHE A 87 -0.57 -10.14 -13.97
C PHE A 87 -0.59 -8.61 -13.89
N THR A 88 -0.32 -7.91 -15.00
CA THR A 88 -0.37 -6.44 -15.00
C THR A 88 -1.79 -5.94 -15.11
N ASN A 89 -2.05 -4.78 -14.51
CA ASN A 89 -3.30 -4.04 -14.63
C ASN A 89 -3.05 -2.53 -14.48
N GLU A 90 -4.09 -1.74 -14.64
CA GLU A 90 -3.98 -0.28 -14.54
C GLU A 90 -3.52 0.20 -13.16
N PHE A 91 -3.92 -0.50 -12.08
CA PHE A 91 -3.54 -0.15 -10.71
C PHE A 91 -2.07 -0.45 -10.45
N SER A 92 -1.57 -1.61 -10.90
CA SER A 92 -0.16 -1.96 -10.76
C SER A 92 0.75 -0.98 -11.51
N ASN A 93 0.32 -0.52 -12.67
CA ASN A 93 1.04 0.51 -13.43
C ASN A 93 1.00 1.87 -12.73
N ALA A 94 -0.14 2.26 -12.13
CA ALA A 94 -0.24 3.50 -11.37
C ALA A 94 0.68 3.49 -10.13
N ILE A 95 0.74 2.36 -9.40
CA ILE A 95 1.65 2.17 -8.26
C ILE A 95 3.11 2.29 -8.73
N GLN A 96 3.47 1.65 -9.83
CA GLN A 96 4.83 1.73 -10.39
C GLN A 96 5.22 3.15 -10.78
N ILE A 97 4.33 3.91 -11.39
CA ILE A 97 4.57 5.31 -11.75
C ILE A 97 4.80 6.15 -10.48
N GLN A 98 3.99 5.94 -9.45
CA GLN A 98 4.12 6.65 -8.17
C GLN A 98 5.42 6.28 -7.44
N ALA A 99 5.77 5.00 -7.41
CA ALA A 99 6.99 4.50 -6.77
C ALA A 99 8.26 4.91 -7.52
N SER A 100 8.16 5.09 -8.85
CA SER A 100 9.28 5.47 -9.73
C SER A 100 10.55 4.63 -9.49
N PRO A 101 10.49 3.28 -9.59
CA PRO A 101 11.62 2.42 -9.27
C PRO A 101 12.78 2.65 -10.24
N ILE A 102 14.01 2.67 -9.73
CA ILE A 102 15.23 2.75 -10.52
C ILE A 102 15.69 1.37 -11.05
N GLY A 103 15.14 0.29 -10.52
CA GLY A 103 15.46 -1.09 -10.90
C GLY A 103 14.48 -2.09 -10.28
N TYR A 104 14.70 -3.39 -10.55
CA TYR A 104 13.90 -4.50 -10.04
C TYR A 104 14.81 -5.61 -9.50
N PRO A 105 14.46 -6.27 -8.36
CA PRO A 105 13.30 -5.99 -7.52
C PRO A 105 13.37 -4.62 -6.83
N ALA A 106 12.23 -4.05 -6.50
CA ALA A 106 12.11 -2.82 -5.72
C ALA A 106 10.85 -2.90 -4.85
N GLY A 107 10.80 -2.12 -3.79
CA GLY A 107 9.62 -2.14 -2.93
C GLY A 107 9.37 -0.80 -2.24
N THR A 108 8.13 -0.59 -1.84
CA THR A 108 7.73 0.53 -0.99
C THR A 108 7.03 0.00 0.26
N ILE A 109 7.35 0.56 1.42
CA ILE A 109 6.67 0.22 2.67
C ILE A 109 5.70 1.34 3.02
N ASN A 110 4.39 1.01 3.05
CA ASN A 110 3.32 1.96 3.34
C ASN A 110 3.37 3.23 2.47
N ARG A 111 4.04 3.21 1.32
CA ARG A 111 4.31 4.37 0.45
C ARG A 111 4.94 5.56 1.18
N ILE A 112 5.72 5.29 2.25
CA ILE A 112 6.39 6.33 3.02
C ILE A 112 7.75 6.62 2.38
N LEU A 113 8.05 7.90 2.22
CA LEU A 113 9.36 8.36 1.78
C LEU A 113 10.36 8.26 2.93
N TYR A 114 11.35 7.39 2.79
CA TYR A 114 12.46 7.27 3.74
C TYR A 114 13.70 7.95 3.16
N SER A 115 14.18 9.00 3.82
CA SER A 115 15.41 9.72 3.40
C SER A 115 15.41 10.11 1.93
N ASP A 116 14.28 10.68 1.45
CA ASP A 116 14.05 11.07 0.05
C ASP A 116 13.96 9.91 -0.97
N LEU A 117 13.83 8.67 -0.47
CA LEU A 117 13.58 7.49 -1.30
C LEU A 117 12.23 6.87 -0.95
N LEU A 118 11.36 6.70 -1.94
CA LEU A 118 10.09 5.97 -1.80
C LEU A 118 10.27 4.46 -1.80
N GLN A 119 11.48 3.99 -2.13
CA GLN A 119 11.77 2.59 -2.34
C GLN A 119 13.06 2.16 -1.65
N VAL A 120 13.10 0.92 -1.24
CA VAL A 120 14.33 0.24 -0.85
C VAL A 120 14.69 -0.69 -2.01
N SER A 121 15.78 -0.38 -2.71
CA SER A 121 16.36 -1.32 -3.68
C SER A 121 17.17 -2.36 -2.91
N GLY A 122 16.90 -3.63 -3.17
CA GLY A 122 17.69 -4.76 -2.69
C GLY A 122 19.00 -4.90 -3.46
#